data_3f6e90ffeaccbadb0791382d2b5d6937
#
_entry.id   3f6e90ffeaccbadb0791382d2b5d6937
#
_cell.length_a   1.000
_cell.length_b   1.000
_cell.length_c   1.000
_cell.angle_alpha   90.00
_cell.angle_beta   90.00
_cell.angle_gamma   90.00
#
_symmetry.space_group_name_H-M   'P 1'
#
loop_
_entity.id
_entity.type
_entity.pdbx_description
1 polymer ?
#
loop_
_entity_poly.entity_id
_entity_poly.type
_entity_poly.pdbx_seq_one_letter_code
_entity_poly.pdbx_strand_id
1 'polypeptide(L)'
;RAVINSGIAELEKKGFLVVRPRIGTFVADYHRDGSLDTLVAIMNYNGGVLKNREVKSVLEARIMFMVEATRFAIDRASDEELLGLQEYVYQMENCTDPEKTASLIFEFSHEIAYISGNTLLPLFFVSFRDLVCSLWVRYGQKYGTKELYYSAKKIFDCLLARDKEAVKDFITTSTMESIDGSRTIYYVD
;
A
#
# COMPACT_ATOMS: atom_id res chain seq x y z
N ARG A 1 -7.40 32.47 -19.05
CA ARG A 1 -7.99 31.39 -19.92
C ARG A 1 -7.03 30.20 -20.05
N ALA A 2 -5.74 30.42 -20.32
CA ALA A 2 -4.77 29.30 -20.47
C ALA A 2 -4.70 28.39 -19.23
N VAL A 3 -4.63 28.96 -18.03
CA VAL A 3 -4.58 28.22 -16.76
C VAL A 3 -5.83 27.37 -16.53
N ILE A 4 -7.00 27.91 -16.84
CA ILE A 4 -8.28 27.18 -16.70
C ILE A 4 -8.32 25.99 -17.66
N ASN A 5 -7.92 26.19 -18.92
CA ASN A 5 -7.89 25.12 -19.90
C ASN A 5 -6.88 24.02 -19.55
N SER A 6 -5.72 24.39 -19.01
CA SER A 6 -4.74 23.43 -18.51
C SER A 6 -5.29 22.62 -17.33
N GLY A 7 -5.97 23.27 -16.39
CA GLY A 7 -6.60 22.57 -15.26
C GLY A 7 -7.71 21.62 -15.71
N ILE A 8 -8.55 22.01 -16.66
CA ILE A 8 -9.59 21.13 -17.23
C ILE A 8 -8.95 19.93 -17.93
N ALA A 9 -7.92 20.14 -18.75
CA ALA A 9 -7.21 19.05 -19.43
C ALA A 9 -6.55 18.09 -18.44
N GLU A 10 -5.97 18.59 -17.34
CA GLU A 10 -5.41 17.74 -16.29
C GLU A 10 -6.48 16.91 -15.57
N LEU A 11 -7.62 17.51 -15.22
CA LEU A 11 -8.73 16.79 -14.58
C LEU A 11 -9.37 15.78 -15.53
N GLU A 12 -9.44 16.08 -16.84
CA GLU A 12 -9.89 15.12 -17.85
C GLU A 12 -8.91 13.95 -17.96
N LYS A 13 -7.59 14.22 -18.03
CA LYS A 13 -6.56 13.19 -18.05
C LYS A 13 -6.64 12.27 -16.82
N LYS A 14 -6.94 12.84 -15.65
CA LYS A 14 -7.13 12.10 -14.40
C LYS A 14 -8.51 11.43 -14.28
N GLY A 15 -9.38 11.53 -15.27
CA GLY A 15 -10.68 10.87 -15.28
C GLY A 15 -11.76 11.52 -14.40
N PHE A 16 -11.57 12.76 -13.95
CA PHE A 16 -12.59 13.51 -13.19
C PHE A 16 -13.58 14.28 -14.06
N LEU A 17 -13.16 14.63 -15.27
CA LEU A 17 -13.97 15.36 -16.22
C LEU A 17 -14.05 14.63 -17.57
N VAL A 18 -15.12 14.88 -18.29
CA VAL A 18 -15.30 14.49 -19.70
C VAL A 18 -15.56 15.75 -20.50
N VAL A 19 -14.68 16.07 -21.45
CA VAL A 19 -14.85 17.19 -22.36
C VAL A 19 -15.53 16.70 -23.65
N ARG A 20 -16.73 17.21 -23.92
CA ARG A 20 -17.45 16.96 -25.18
C ARG A 20 -17.33 18.18 -26.07
N PRO A 21 -16.60 18.09 -27.19
CA PRO A 21 -16.41 19.23 -28.10
C PRO A 21 -17.74 19.89 -28.50
N ARG A 22 -17.81 21.20 -28.40
CA ARG A 22 -18.97 22.03 -28.72
C ARG A 22 -20.20 21.85 -27.81
N ILE A 23 -20.16 20.94 -26.84
CA ILE A 23 -21.27 20.66 -25.92
C ILE A 23 -20.95 21.21 -24.55
N GLY A 24 -19.77 20.84 -23.97
CA GLY A 24 -19.36 21.31 -22.66
C GLY A 24 -18.43 20.34 -21.93
N THR A 25 -18.10 20.71 -20.69
CA THR A 25 -17.32 19.89 -19.77
C THR A 25 -18.23 19.37 -18.68
N PHE A 26 -18.18 18.08 -18.42
CA PHE A 26 -19.03 17.36 -17.47
C PHE A 26 -18.19 16.67 -16.42
N VAL A 27 -18.72 16.49 -15.22
CA VAL A 27 -18.11 15.64 -14.19
C VAL A 27 -18.29 14.19 -14.61
N ALA A 28 -17.18 13.43 -14.62
CA ALA A 28 -17.19 11.99 -14.92
C ALA A 28 -17.72 11.17 -13.73
N ASP A 29 -18.29 10.01 -14.00
CA ASP A 29 -18.50 8.99 -12.97
C ASP A 29 -17.16 8.26 -12.70
N TYR A 30 -16.28 8.93 -11.96
CA TYR A 30 -14.92 8.44 -11.73
C TYR A 30 -14.88 7.11 -10.95
N HIS A 31 -15.95 6.69 -10.30
CA HIS A 31 -16.06 5.37 -9.68
C HIS A 31 -16.21 4.25 -10.71
N ARG A 32 -16.76 4.56 -11.89
CA ARG A 32 -16.93 3.59 -12.98
C ARG A 32 -15.90 3.73 -14.08
N ASP A 33 -15.56 4.97 -14.41
CA ASP A 33 -14.74 5.29 -15.58
C ASP A 33 -13.33 5.71 -15.22
N GLY A 34 -13.00 5.77 -13.91
CA GLY A 34 -11.69 6.17 -13.41
C GLY A 34 -10.59 5.16 -13.72
N SER A 35 -9.37 5.66 -13.76
CA SER A 35 -8.13 4.91 -13.94
C SER A 35 -7.33 4.80 -12.63
N LEU A 36 -6.18 4.15 -12.68
CA LEU A 36 -5.21 4.17 -11.58
C LEU A 36 -4.76 5.61 -11.25
N ASP A 37 -4.59 6.47 -12.26
CA ASP A 37 -4.26 7.89 -12.05
C ASP A 37 -5.36 8.62 -11.29
N THR A 38 -6.63 8.29 -11.55
CA THR A 38 -7.78 8.82 -10.80
C THR A 38 -7.69 8.43 -9.34
N LEU A 39 -7.41 7.16 -9.07
CA LEU A 39 -7.29 6.63 -7.71
C LEU A 39 -6.15 7.31 -6.96
N VAL A 40 -4.96 7.40 -7.55
CA VAL A 40 -3.80 8.08 -6.97
C VAL A 40 -4.09 9.57 -6.73
N ALA A 41 -4.78 10.23 -7.64
CA ALA A 41 -5.16 11.64 -7.47
C ALA A 41 -6.16 11.85 -6.32
N ILE A 42 -7.14 10.95 -6.14
CA ILE A 42 -8.07 10.98 -5.00
C ILE A 42 -7.31 10.82 -3.68
N MET A 43 -6.38 9.87 -3.63
CA MET A 43 -5.61 9.56 -2.44
C MET A 43 -4.68 10.69 -2.03
N ASN A 44 -4.11 11.42 -2.99
CA ASN A 44 -3.23 12.57 -2.75
C ASN A 44 -4.01 13.88 -2.52
N TYR A 45 -5.31 13.89 -2.76
CA TYR A 45 -6.17 15.01 -2.40
C TYR A 45 -6.18 15.16 -0.87
N ASN A 46 -6.16 16.35 -0.32
CA ASN A 46 -6.00 16.61 1.10
C ASN A 46 -4.65 16.19 1.72
N GLY A 47 -3.56 16.20 0.94
CA GLY A 47 -2.22 15.89 1.47
C GLY A 47 -2.05 14.42 1.91
N GLY A 48 -2.81 13.50 1.32
CA GLY A 48 -2.74 12.07 1.65
C GLY A 48 -3.52 11.66 2.90
N VAL A 49 -4.31 12.56 3.50
CA VAL A 49 -5.21 12.24 4.61
C VAL A 49 -6.48 11.58 4.05
N LEU A 50 -6.60 10.28 4.28
CA LEU A 50 -7.74 9.48 3.84
C LEU A 50 -8.90 9.55 4.84
N LYS A 51 -10.13 9.48 4.32
CA LYS A 51 -11.31 9.20 5.15
C LYS A 51 -11.27 7.75 5.65
N ASN A 52 -11.90 7.47 6.77
CA ASN A 52 -11.91 6.12 7.37
C ASN A 52 -12.36 5.02 6.39
N ARG A 53 -13.36 5.30 5.52
CA ARG A 53 -13.80 4.38 4.47
C ARG A 53 -12.69 4.07 3.45
N GLU A 54 -11.91 5.07 3.10
CA GLU A 54 -10.80 4.93 2.15
C GLU A 54 -9.64 4.16 2.78
N VAL A 55 -9.32 4.44 4.06
CA VAL A 55 -8.33 3.66 4.84
C VAL A 55 -8.73 2.18 4.84
N LYS A 56 -9.99 1.85 5.13
CA LYS A 56 -10.49 0.47 5.08
C LYS A 56 -10.24 -0.17 3.72
N SER A 57 -10.63 0.51 2.63
CA SER A 57 -10.45 0.00 1.26
C SER A 57 -8.97 -0.26 0.91
N VAL A 58 -8.06 0.60 1.37
CA VAL A 58 -6.61 0.41 1.18
C VAL A 58 -6.11 -0.81 1.94
N LEU A 59 -6.56 -1.00 3.18
CA LEU A 59 -6.18 -2.16 3.99
C LEU A 59 -6.72 -3.47 3.40
N GLU A 60 -7.96 -3.47 2.89
CA GLU A 60 -8.53 -4.62 2.16
C GLU A 60 -7.71 -4.95 0.91
N ALA A 61 -7.35 -3.94 0.10
CA ALA A 61 -6.48 -4.13 -1.06
C ALA A 61 -5.08 -4.64 -0.67
N ARG A 62 -4.53 -4.17 0.46
CA ARG A 62 -3.26 -4.67 1.00
C ARG A 62 -3.29 -6.17 1.27
N ILE A 63 -4.38 -6.70 1.85
CA ILE A 63 -4.51 -8.15 2.07
C ILE A 63 -4.38 -8.88 0.72
N MET A 64 -5.12 -8.46 -0.29
CA MET A 64 -5.12 -9.10 -1.61
C MET A 64 -3.71 -9.10 -2.23
N PHE A 65 -3.04 -7.95 -2.28
CA PHE A 65 -1.75 -7.83 -2.92
C PHE A 65 -0.63 -8.53 -2.14
N MET A 66 -0.58 -8.37 -0.81
CA MET A 66 0.47 -8.98 0.01
C MET A 66 0.36 -10.50 0.08
N VAL A 67 -0.85 -11.05 0.23
CA VAL A 67 -1.06 -12.49 0.23
C VAL A 67 -0.61 -13.10 -1.09
N GLU A 68 -0.97 -12.53 -2.22
CA GLU A 68 -0.54 -13.05 -3.51
C GLU A 68 0.96 -12.83 -3.78
N ALA A 69 1.52 -11.69 -3.39
CA ALA A 69 2.96 -11.44 -3.51
C ALA A 69 3.78 -12.45 -2.70
N THR A 70 3.41 -12.70 -1.44
CA THR A 70 4.10 -13.69 -0.59
C THR A 70 3.91 -15.12 -1.12
N ARG A 71 2.73 -15.49 -1.58
CA ARG A 71 2.47 -16.79 -2.18
C ARG A 71 3.34 -17.04 -3.41
N PHE A 72 3.42 -16.07 -4.32
CA PHE A 72 4.28 -16.18 -5.50
C PHE A 72 5.78 -16.19 -5.16
N ALA A 73 6.20 -15.37 -4.18
CA ALA A 73 7.59 -15.38 -3.72
C ALA A 73 7.98 -16.75 -3.14
N ILE A 74 7.13 -17.37 -2.33
CA ILE A 74 7.33 -18.73 -1.81
C ILE A 74 7.51 -19.76 -2.94
N ASP A 75 6.74 -19.62 -4.02
CA ASP A 75 6.78 -20.56 -5.14
C ASP A 75 7.97 -20.37 -6.08
N ARG A 76 8.47 -19.15 -6.21
CA ARG A 76 9.34 -18.78 -7.33
C ARG A 76 10.70 -18.24 -6.91
N ALA A 77 10.79 -17.58 -5.75
CA ALA A 77 12.03 -17.00 -5.29
C ALA A 77 13.03 -18.08 -4.84
N SER A 78 14.31 -17.86 -5.12
CA SER A 78 15.41 -18.65 -4.58
C SER A 78 15.57 -18.42 -3.07
N ASP A 79 16.30 -19.32 -2.40
CA ASP A 79 16.61 -19.15 -0.98
C ASP A 79 17.48 -17.90 -0.74
N GLU A 80 18.36 -17.56 -1.67
CA GLU A 80 19.19 -16.36 -1.62
C GLU A 80 18.35 -15.08 -1.68
N GLU A 81 17.37 -15.01 -2.60
CA GLU A 81 16.44 -13.89 -2.69
C GLU A 81 15.59 -13.73 -1.43
N LEU A 82 15.08 -14.83 -0.88
CA LEU A 82 14.35 -14.80 0.39
C LEU A 82 15.24 -14.34 1.54
N LEU A 83 16.46 -14.82 1.63
CA LEU A 83 17.42 -14.40 2.66
C LEU A 83 17.81 -12.93 2.53
N GLY A 84 17.84 -12.37 1.31
CA GLY A 84 18.08 -10.95 1.08
C GLY A 84 17.11 -10.02 1.80
N LEU A 85 15.89 -10.49 2.11
CA LEU A 85 14.90 -9.73 2.89
C LEU A 85 15.32 -9.51 4.35
N GLN A 86 16.30 -10.27 4.86
CA GLN A 86 16.79 -10.17 6.25
C GLN A 86 17.33 -8.78 6.56
N GLU A 87 17.95 -8.11 5.61
CA GLU A 87 18.53 -6.78 5.81
C GLU A 87 17.47 -5.75 6.23
N TYR A 88 16.30 -5.76 5.60
CA TYR A 88 15.19 -4.88 5.98
C TYR A 88 14.70 -5.16 7.41
N VAL A 89 14.54 -6.43 7.76
CA VAL A 89 14.11 -6.86 9.10
C VAL A 89 15.13 -6.42 10.15
N TYR A 90 16.43 -6.62 9.88
CA TYR A 90 17.50 -6.21 10.77
C TYR A 90 17.53 -4.69 11.00
N GLN A 91 17.37 -3.90 9.96
CA GLN A 91 17.33 -2.44 10.08
C GLN A 91 16.12 -1.94 10.87
N MET A 92 14.99 -2.67 10.84
CA MET A 92 13.79 -2.32 11.62
C MET A 92 13.91 -2.66 13.12
N GLU A 93 14.73 -3.64 13.50
CA GLU A 93 14.77 -4.21 14.86
C GLU A 93 14.95 -3.16 15.97
N ASN A 94 15.86 -2.21 15.74
CA ASN A 94 16.17 -1.14 16.68
C ASN A 94 15.74 0.25 16.20
N CYS A 95 14.93 0.33 15.14
CA CYS A 95 14.48 1.59 14.61
C CYS A 95 13.29 2.12 15.43
N THR A 96 13.47 3.29 16.03
CA THR A 96 12.42 3.97 16.83
C THR A 96 11.75 5.12 16.08
N ASP A 97 12.24 5.46 14.90
CA ASP A 97 11.69 6.50 14.04
C ASP A 97 10.54 5.92 13.20
N PRO A 98 9.29 6.40 13.37
CA PRO A 98 8.15 5.90 12.63
C PRO A 98 8.25 6.11 11.11
N GLU A 99 8.81 7.23 10.64
CA GLU A 99 8.96 7.53 9.21
C GLU A 99 9.98 6.58 8.57
N LYS A 100 11.12 6.40 9.21
CA LYS A 100 12.14 5.46 8.76
C LYS A 100 11.62 4.01 8.78
N THR A 101 10.91 3.62 9.84
CA THR A 101 10.33 2.27 9.94
C THR A 101 9.27 2.04 8.86
N ALA A 102 8.43 3.04 8.57
CA ALA A 102 7.44 2.97 7.50
C ALA A 102 8.09 2.82 6.12
N SER A 103 9.20 3.51 5.86
CA SER A 103 9.96 3.33 4.62
C SER A 103 10.56 1.92 4.53
N LEU A 104 11.15 1.42 5.60
CA LEU A 104 11.76 0.08 5.63
C LEU A 104 10.73 -1.04 5.41
N ILE A 105 9.56 -0.96 6.03
CA ILE A 105 8.50 -1.97 5.81
C ILE A 105 7.89 -1.86 4.41
N PHE A 106 7.89 -0.66 3.83
CA PHE A 106 7.52 -0.50 2.43
C PHE A 106 8.53 -1.19 1.51
N GLU A 107 9.83 -0.91 1.66
CA GLU A 107 10.90 -1.54 0.86
C GLU A 107 10.88 -3.06 1.00
N PHE A 108 10.71 -3.57 2.22
CA PHE A 108 10.53 -5.01 2.49
C PHE A 108 9.35 -5.59 1.70
N SER A 109 8.20 -4.93 1.73
CA SER A 109 6.99 -5.39 1.03
C SER A 109 7.14 -5.30 -0.49
N HIS A 110 7.79 -4.24 -0.97
CA HIS A 110 8.08 -4.03 -2.39
C HIS A 110 9.07 -5.09 -2.93
N GLU A 111 10.10 -5.43 -2.14
CA GLU A 111 11.05 -6.47 -2.51
C GLU A 111 10.38 -7.84 -2.59
N ILE A 112 9.47 -8.17 -1.66
CA ILE A 112 8.63 -9.39 -1.77
C ILE A 112 7.83 -9.39 -3.09
N ALA A 113 7.25 -8.26 -3.46
CA ALA A 113 6.53 -8.14 -4.73
C ALA A 113 7.46 -8.33 -5.93
N TYR A 114 8.71 -7.85 -5.85
CA TYR A 114 9.71 -7.99 -6.90
C TYR A 114 10.15 -9.45 -7.07
N ILE A 115 10.58 -10.12 -6.00
CA ILE A 115 11.01 -11.54 -6.04
C ILE A 115 9.85 -12.52 -6.25
N SER A 116 8.59 -12.05 -6.19
CA SER A 116 7.41 -12.83 -6.57
C SER A 116 7.40 -13.25 -8.05
N GLY A 117 8.24 -12.61 -8.87
CA GLY A 117 8.29 -12.83 -10.32
C GLY A 117 7.03 -12.38 -11.07
N ASN A 118 6.13 -11.65 -10.42
CA ASN A 118 5.00 -11.01 -11.08
C ASN A 118 5.39 -9.59 -11.48
N THR A 119 5.44 -9.31 -12.79
CA THR A 119 5.94 -8.04 -13.33
C THR A 119 5.06 -6.82 -13.02
N LEU A 120 3.82 -7.02 -12.60
CA LEU A 120 2.88 -5.92 -12.29
C LEU A 120 2.85 -5.57 -10.80
N LEU A 121 3.03 -6.55 -9.90
CA LEU A 121 2.95 -6.31 -8.46
C LEU A 121 3.90 -5.21 -7.97
N PRO A 122 5.20 -5.17 -8.34
CA PRO A 122 6.07 -4.08 -7.91
C PRO A 122 5.58 -2.69 -8.33
N LEU A 123 5.00 -2.58 -9.52
CA LEU A 123 4.46 -1.32 -10.06
C LEU A 123 3.22 -0.87 -9.28
N PHE A 124 2.34 -1.80 -8.88
CA PHE A 124 1.23 -1.49 -7.99
C PHE A 124 1.72 -0.99 -6.63
N PHE A 125 2.69 -1.67 -6.02
CA PHE A 125 3.24 -1.26 -4.72
C PHE A 125 3.80 0.16 -4.78
N VAL A 126 4.65 0.47 -5.77
CA VAL A 126 5.25 1.82 -5.93
C VAL A 126 4.18 2.89 -6.13
N SER A 127 3.11 2.58 -6.89
CA SER A 127 2.03 3.55 -7.14
C SER A 127 1.31 4.01 -5.87
N PHE A 128 1.35 3.20 -4.80
CA PHE A 128 0.71 3.49 -3.51
C PHE A 128 1.69 3.81 -2.39
N ARG A 129 2.98 4.00 -2.70
CA ARG A 129 4.04 4.19 -1.71
C ARG A 129 3.69 5.24 -0.65
N ASP A 130 3.45 6.46 -1.08
CA ASP A 130 3.26 7.60 -0.17
C ASP A 130 2.06 7.38 0.76
N LEU A 131 0.99 6.86 0.20
CA LEU A 131 -0.20 6.53 0.92
C LEU A 131 0.03 5.45 1.99
N VAL A 132 0.60 4.33 1.58
CA VAL A 132 0.85 3.19 2.47
C VAL A 132 1.85 3.56 3.55
N CYS A 133 2.91 4.30 3.21
CA CYS A 133 3.87 4.81 4.19
C CYS A 133 3.18 5.72 5.22
N SER A 134 2.27 6.61 4.80
CA SER A 134 1.54 7.48 5.74
C SER A 134 0.72 6.69 6.76
N LEU A 135 0.09 5.59 6.33
CA LEU A 135 -0.65 4.69 7.24
C LEU A 135 0.28 3.95 8.20
N TRP A 136 1.46 3.52 7.76
CA TRP A 136 2.44 2.88 8.65
C TRP A 136 3.11 3.85 9.61
N VAL A 137 3.40 5.09 9.19
CA VAL A 137 3.85 6.14 10.12
C VAL A 137 2.83 6.30 11.24
N ARG A 138 1.55 6.42 10.88
CA ARG A 138 0.47 6.54 11.85
C ARG A 138 0.37 5.32 12.76
N TYR A 139 0.47 4.12 12.21
CA TYR A 139 0.48 2.87 13.00
C TYR A 139 1.66 2.86 13.98
N GLY A 140 2.86 3.18 13.50
CA GLY A 140 4.06 3.24 14.33
C GLY A 140 4.00 4.28 15.44
N GLN A 141 3.39 5.46 15.16
CA GLN A 141 3.15 6.50 16.17
C GLN A 141 2.14 6.07 17.24
N LYS A 142 1.10 5.34 16.85
CA LYS A 142 0.01 4.94 17.77
C LYS A 142 0.34 3.68 18.57
N TYR A 143 0.97 2.71 17.97
CA TYR A 143 1.19 1.37 18.57
C TYR A 143 2.66 1.03 18.78
N GLY A 144 3.58 1.86 18.30
CA GLY A 144 5.03 1.67 18.36
C GLY A 144 5.62 1.01 17.13
N THR A 145 6.84 1.40 16.80
CA THR A 145 7.60 0.87 15.65
C THR A 145 7.94 -0.61 15.77
N LYS A 146 8.07 -1.10 17.02
CA LYS A 146 8.32 -2.53 17.29
C LYS A 146 7.22 -3.45 16.75
N GLU A 147 5.98 -3.00 16.72
CA GLU A 147 4.88 -3.80 16.17
C GLU A 147 5.02 -3.97 14.65
N LEU A 148 5.53 -2.96 13.95
CA LEU A 148 5.86 -3.06 12.52
C LEU A 148 7.02 -4.03 12.29
N TYR A 149 8.07 -3.95 13.13
CA TYR A 149 9.16 -4.92 13.09
C TYR A 149 8.67 -6.36 13.31
N TYR A 150 7.87 -6.62 14.35
CA TYR A 150 7.33 -7.96 14.60
C TYR A 150 6.48 -8.48 13.44
N SER A 151 5.71 -7.60 12.80
CA SER A 151 4.93 -7.97 11.62
C SER A 151 5.82 -8.35 10.44
N ALA A 152 6.86 -7.57 10.14
CA ALA A 152 7.81 -7.89 9.08
C ALA A 152 8.59 -9.18 9.39
N LYS A 153 9.07 -9.32 10.64
CA LYS A 153 9.78 -10.52 11.10
C LYS A 153 8.93 -11.78 10.94
N LYS A 154 7.65 -11.72 11.32
CA LYS A 154 6.74 -12.87 11.20
C LYS A 154 6.51 -13.26 9.73
N ILE A 155 6.31 -12.28 8.85
CA ILE A 155 6.19 -12.53 7.40
C ILE A 155 7.49 -13.17 6.87
N PHE A 156 8.65 -12.61 7.25
CA PHE A 156 9.95 -13.13 6.84
C PHE A 156 10.16 -14.58 7.28
N ASP A 157 9.85 -14.91 8.54
CA ASP A 157 9.99 -16.27 9.05
C ASP A 157 9.08 -17.26 8.28
N CYS A 158 7.85 -16.86 7.94
CA CYS A 158 6.96 -17.68 7.14
C CYS A 158 7.48 -17.84 5.70
N LEU A 159 8.08 -16.81 5.11
CA LEU A 159 8.69 -16.89 3.77
C LEU A 159 9.86 -17.87 3.75
N LEU A 160 10.75 -17.81 4.74
CA LEU A 160 11.86 -18.76 4.86
C LEU A 160 11.40 -20.21 5.09
N ALA A 161 10.33 -20.38 5.87
CA ALA A 161 9.71 -21.69 6.09
C ALA A 161 8.87 -22.15 4.87
N ARG A 162 8.68 -21.30 3.86
CA ARG A 162 7.81 -21.51 2.70
C ARG A 162 6.37 -21.91 3.09
N ASP A 163 5.90 -21.39 4.22
CA ASP A 163 4.57 -21.70 4.77
C ASP A 163 3.53 -20.68 4.27
N LYS A 164 2.84 -21.05 3.18
CA LYS A 164 1.85 -20.19 2.52
C LYS A 164 0.63 -19.92 3.39
N GLU A 165 0.16 -20.91 4.12
CA GLU A 165 -1.04 -20.75 4.94
C GLU A 165 -0.74 -19.88 6.16
N ALA A 166 0.39 -20.10 6.84
CA ALA A 166 0.77 -19.27 7.97
C ALA A 166 0.96 -17.79 7.58
N VAL A 167 1.60 -17.49 6.44
CA VAL A 167 1.81 -16.11 6.00
C VAL A 167 0.48 -15.45 5.59
N LYS A 168 -0.39 -16.15 4.89
CA LYS A 168 -1.72 -15.68 4.50
C LYS A 168 -2.57 -15.36 5.73
N ASP A 169 -2.65 -16.30 6.68
CA ASP A 169 -3.43 -16.13 7.90
C ASP A 169 -2.92 -14.96 8.74
N PHE A 170 -1.58 -14.82 8.85
CA PHE A 170 -0.98 -13.71 9.58
C PHE A 170 -1.28 -12.36 8.91
N ILE A 171 -1.06 -12.23 7.60
CA ILE A 171 -1.33 -10.98 6.87
C ILE A 171 -2.80 -10.60 6.98
N THR A 172 -3.70 -11.57 6.81
CA THR A 172 -5.14 -11.34 6.89
C THR A 172 -5.53 -10.89 8.29
N THR A 173 -5.18 -11.65 9.32
CA THR A 173 -5.56 -11.36 10.70
C THR A 173 -4.97 -10.04 11.19
N SER A 174 -3.66 -9.81 10.99
CA SER A 174 -3.02 -8.57 11.42
C SER A 174 -3.57 -7.32 10.72
N THR A 175 -3.99 -7.44 9.47
CA THR A 175 -4.59 -6.33 8.75
C THR A 175 -6.04 -6.11 9.19
N MET A 176 -6.81 -7.18 9.44
CA MET A 176 -8.17 -7.07 9.97
C MET A 176 -8.20 -6.42 11.36
N GLU A 177 -7.19 -6.68 12.21
CA GLU A 177 -7.03 -5.95 13.48
C GLU A 177 -6.89 -4.43 13.30
N SER A 178 -6.31 -3.99 12.17
CA SER A 178 -6.20 -2.57 11.84
C SER A 178 -7.49 -1.99 11.21
N ILE A 179 -8.39 -2.83 10.72
CA ILE A 179 -9.68 -2.44 10.14
C ILE A 179 -10.77 -2.37 11.23
N ASP A 180 -11.06 -3.49 11.89
CA ASP A 180 -12.21 -3.64 12.78
C ASP A 180 -11.81 -4.15 14.19
N GLY A 181 -10.49 -4.35 14.44
CA GLY A 181 -9.98 -4.92 15.69
C GLY A 181 -9.44 -3.89 16.68
N SER A 182 -8.55 -4.36 17.55
CA SER A 182 -7.96 -3.55 18.64
C SER A 182 -6.91 -2.54 18.17
N ARG A 183 -6.41 -2.66 16.93
CA ARG A 183 -5.31 -1.85 16.37
C ARG A 183 -5.73 -0.98 15.20
N THR A 184 -6.91 -0.39 15.28
CA THR A 184 -7.44 0.48 14.22
C THR A 184 -6.58 1.72 14.01
N ILE A 185 -6.40 2.11 12.74
CA ILE A 185 -5.63 3.28 12.33
C ILE A 185 -6.51 4.39 11.72
N TYR A 186 -7.80 4.35 12.00
CA TYR A 186 -8.73 5.38 11.54
C TYR A 186 -8.42 6.75 12.15
N TYR A 187 -8.74 7.80 11.40
CA TYR A 187 -8.69 9.16 11.93
C TYR A 187 -9.86 9.34 12.90
N VAL A 188 -9.55 9.90 14.06
CA VAL A 188 -10.61 10.34 14.98
C VAL A 188 -11.20 11.61 14.34
N ASP A 189 -12.50 11.59 14.06
CA ASP A 189 -13.25 12.75 13.59
C ASP A 189 -13.29 13.85 14.64
#